data_ccd9b61835f88bc30b5251bf7ad0422b
#
_entry.id   ccd9b61835f88bc30b5251bf7ad0422b
#
_cell.length_a   1.000
_cell.length_b   1.000
_cell.length_c   1.000
_cell.angle_alpha   90.00
_cell.angle_beta   90.00
_cell.angle_gamma   90.00
#
_symmetry.space_group_name_H-M   'P 1'
#
loop_
_entity.id
_entity.type
_entity.pdbx_description
1 polymer ?
#
loop_
_entity_poly.entity_id
_entity_poly.type
_entity_poly.pdbx_seq_one_letter_code
_entity_poly.pdbx_strand_id
1 'polypeptide(L)'
;MKKIIATLLVFSAFITAANAQKINGSFASLREEARIQMNIDFSEADIMGMSEAEFTEYEEDWTHDKVQILNLFYENVNDALKGNLVVGNYKQETDYTLDLVVRTVNSRGDYDCDLYLYRNTDDGSQEFVAEALGVNARGGKIGTKLNLMKDGAKHTGKELGKFLLQAAKKTGRNR
;
A
#
# COMPACT_ATOMS: atom_id res chain seq x y z
N MET A 1 -32.06 29.81 36.90
CA MET A 1 -32.10 28.89 35.75
C MET A 1 -30.77 29.06 34.99
N LYS A 2 -29.81 28.17 35.24
CA LYS A 2 -28.50 28.20 34.58
C LYS A 2 -28.53 27.21 33.40
N LYS A 3 -28.42 27.76 32.17
CA LYS A 3 -28.32 26.95 30.94
C LYS A 3 -26.89 26.48 30.82
N ILE A 4 -26.68 25.17 30.96
CA ILE A 4 -25.42 24.50 30.68
C ILE A 4 -25.37 24.22 29.18
N ILE A 5 -24.54 24.99 28.46
CA ILE A 5 -24.22 24.75 27.06
C ILE A 5 -23.14 23.66 27.03
N ALA A 6 -23.52 22.44 26.69
CA ALA A 6 -22.60 21.34 26.45
C ALA A 6 -21.95 21.56 25.06
N THR A 7 -20.75 22.11 25.05
CA THR A 7 -19.92 22.19 23.85
C THR A 7 -19.39 20.80 23.50
N LEU A 8 -19.97 20.18 22.48
CA LEU A 8 -19.53 18.92 21.93
C LEU A 8 -18.22 19.17 21.16
N LEU A 9 -17.08 18.95 21.82
CA LEU A 9 -15.77 18.94 21.20
C LEU A 9 -15.67 17.68 20.33
N VAL A 10 -15.97 17.82 19.04
CA VAL A 10 -15.64 16.81 18.03
C VAL A 10 -14.13 16.82 17.86
N PHE A 11 -13.44 15.93 18.57
CA PHE A 11 -12.05 15.62 18.32
C PHE A 11 -11.96 14.86 16.99
N SER A 12 -11.86 15.57 15.88
CA SER A 12 -11.35 15.05 14.64
C SER A 12 -9.87 14.73 14.85
N ALA A 13 -9.55 13.51 15.27
CA ALA A 13 -8.20 13.01 15.26
C ALA A 13 -7.73 13.00 13.81
N PHE A 14 -6.97 14.00 13.41
CA PHE A 14 -6.20 13.98 12.17
C PHE A 14 -5.21 12.85 12.25
N ILE A 15 -5.58 11.74 11.62
CA ILE A 15 -4.69 10.60 11.47
C ILE A 15 -3.80 10.95 10.29
N THR A 16 -2.55 11.30 10.57
CA THR A 16 -1.47 11.25 9.59
C THR A 16 -1.09 9.79 9.34
N ALA A 17 -2.04 9.01 8.87
CA ALA A 17 -1.79 7.73 8.24
C ALA A 17 -1.39 7.99 6.79
N ALA A 18 -0.56 7.13 6.23
CA ALA A 18 -0.21 7.12 4.81
C ALA A 18 -1.27 7.80 3.96
N ASN A 19 -0.88 8.66 3.07
CA ASN A 19 -1.73 9.60 2.34
C ASN A 19 -2.76 8.91 1.40
N ALA A 20 -3.49 7.91 1.90
CA ALA A 20 -4.65 7.37 1.18
C ALA A 20 -5.74 8.45 1.20
N GLN A 21 -6.13 8.92 0.02
CA GLN A 21 -7.12 9.97 -0.11
C GLN A 21 -8.54 9.48 0.19
N LYS A 22 -8.79 8.18 -0.01
CA LYS A 22 -10.10 7.55 0.19
C LYS A 22 -9.95 6.12 0.65
N ILE A 23 -10.68 5.75 1.71
CA ILE A 23 -10.79 4.37 2.21
C ILE A 23 -12.25 3.94 2.15
N ASN A 24 -12.52 2.77 1.60
CA ASN A 24 -13.81 2.10 1.57
C ASN A 24 -13.64 0.68 2.11
N GLY A 25 -14.60 0.17 2.90
CA GLY A 25 -14.47 -1.11 3.57
C GLY A 25 -13.57 -1.06 4.82
N SER A 26 -13.07 -2.22 5.26
CA SER A 26 -12.27 -2.35 6.47
C SER A 26 -11.13 -3.34 6.32
N PHE A 27 -9.92 -2.92 6.72
CA PHE A 27 -8.72 -3.76 6.80
C PHE A 27 -8.58 -4.47 8.16
N ALA A 28 -9.61 -4.45 9.00
CA ALA A 28 -9.54 -4.97 10.37
C ALA A 28 -9.33 -6.49 10.44
N SER A 29 -9.79 -7.22 9.43
CA SER A 29 -9.57 -8.67 9.30
C SER A 29 -8.11 -9.05 9.29
N LEU A 30 -7.22 -8.17 8.81
CA LEU A 30 -5.77 -8.42 8.78
C LEU A 30 -5.13 -8.54 10.16
N ARG A 31 -5.84 -8.19 11.24
CA ARG A 31 -5.31 -8.27 12.61
C ARG A 31 -4.99 -9.69 13.05
N GLU A 32 -5.78 -10.65 12.61
CA GLU A 32 -5.70 -12.04 13.02
C GLU A 32 -4.79 -12.86 12.10
N GLU A 33 -4.31 -12.24 11.02
CA GLU A 33 -3.46 -12.87 10.04
C GLU A 33 -1.98 -12.83 10.45
N ALA A 34 -1.29 -13.97 10.33
CA ALA A 34 0.16 -14.02 10.49
C ALA A 34 0.89 -13.66 9.20
N ARG A 35 0.30 -14.01 8.06
CA ARG A 35 0.84 -13.74 6.73
C ARG A 35 -0.27 -13.59 5.70
N ILE A 36 0.01 -12.82 4.66
CA ILE A 36 -0.94 -12.50 3.60
C ILE A 36 -0.23 -12.40 2.25
N GLN A 37 -0.85 -12.92 1.21
CA GLN A 37 -0.39 -12.72 -0.15
C GLN A 37 -0.47 -11.23 -0.49
N MET A 38 0.59 -10.69 -1.09
CA MET A 38 0.57 -9.35 -1.67
C MET A 38 1.08 -9.42 -3.10
N ASN A 39 0.30 -8.89 -4.03
CA ASN A 39 0.68 -8.69 -5.42
C ASN A 39 0.99 -7.21 -5.64
N ILE A 40 1.95 -6.91 -6.50
CA ILE A 40 2.28 -5.53 -6.90
C ILE A 40 2.20 -5.49 -8.42
N ASP A 41 1.23 -4.74 -8.92
CA ASP A 41 0.90 -4.68 -10.34
C ASP A 41 1.27 -3.33 -10.96
N PHE A 42 2.03 -3.38 -12.06
CA PHE A 42 2.45 -2.24 -12.87
C PHE A 42 1.76 -2.21 -14.25
N SER A 43 0.92 -3.20 -14.56
CA SER A 43 0.38 -3.39 -15.91
C SER A 43 -0.36 -2.17 -16.48
N GLU A 44 -0.98 -1.37 -15.59
CA GLU A 44 -1.70 -0.14 -15.94
C GLU A 44 -0.94 1.13 -15.50
N ALA A 45 0.32 1.01 -15.10
CA ALA A 45 1.08 2.14 -14.58
C ALA A 45 1.47 3.12 -15.69
N ASP A 46 1.30 4.41 -15.42
CA ASP A 46 2.00 5.48 -16.13
C ASP A 46 3.37 5.66 -15.46
N ILE A 47 4.43 5.22 -16.14
CA ILE A 47 5.81 5.34 -15.68
C ILE A 47 6.48 6.49 -16.45
N MET A 48 6.53 7.65 -15.84
CA MET A 48 7.15 8.85 -16.45
C MET A 48 6.54 9.24 -17.81
N GLY A 49 5.23 9.05 -17.98
CA GLY A 49 4.50 9.34 -19.22
C GLY A 49 4.48 8.20 -20.23
N MET A 50 4.92 7.01 -19.83
CA MET A 50 4.94 5.79 -20.67
C MET A 50 4.15 4.68 -19.98
N SER A 51 3.48 3.82 -20.77
CA SER A 51 2.99 2.54 -20.28
C SER A 51 4.16 1.64 -19.84
N GLU A 52 3.90 0.62 -19.06
CA GLU A 52 4.97 -0.32 -18.67
C GLU A 52 5.62 -0.99 -19.89
N ALA A 53 4.85 -1.29 -20.94
CA ALA A 53 5.37 -1.88 -22.17
C ALA A 53 6.36 -0.91 -22.86
N GLU A 54 5.98 0.35 -23.06
CA GLU A 54 6.85 1.38 -23.64
C GLU A 54 8.08 1.65 -22.76
N PHE A 55 7.92 1.63 -21.43
CA PHE A 55 9.03 1.81 -20.51
C PHE A 55 10.02 0.64 -20.56
N THR A 56 9.52 -0.59 -20.79
CA THR A 56 10.37 -1.78 -20.99
C THR A 56 11.19 -1.69 -22.28
N GLU A 57 10.64 -1.10 -23.34
CA GLU A 57 11.39 -0.85 -24.56
C GLU A 57 12.41 0.29 -24.42
N TYR A 58 12.11 1.27 -23.58
CA TYR A 58 12.94 2.44 -23.35
C TYR A 58 14.13 2.14 -22.38
N GLU A 59 13.90 1.36 -21.32
CA GLU A 59 14.91 0.97 -20.32
C GLU A 59 15.21 -0.52 -20.46
N GLU A 60 16.27 -0.89 -21.16
CA GLU A 60 16.65 -2.28 -21.49
C GLU A 60 16.72 -3.20 -20.26
N ASP A 61 17.12 -2.66 -19.10
CA ASP A 61 17.27 -3.40 -17.84
C ASP A 61 15.98 -3.42 -17.00
N TRP A 62 14.85 -2.86 -17.48
CA TRP A 62 13.64 -2.71 -16.68
C TRP A 62 13.15 -4.00 -16.03
N THR A 63 13.16 -5.11 -16.77
CA THR A 63 12.72 -6.40 -16.23
C THR A 63 13.52 -6.81 -15.00
N HIS A 64 14.84 -6.58 -15.00
CA HIS A 64 15.71 -6.84 -13.86
C HIS A 64 15.49 -5.83 -12.72
N ASP A 65 15.42 -4.56 -13.07
CA ASP A 65 15.25 -3.46 -12.11
C ASP A 65 13.89 -3.51 -11.42
N LYS A 66 12.84 -3.91 -12.14
CA LYS A 66 11.51 -4.15 -11.57
C LYS A 66 11.55 -5.17 -10.42
N VAL A 67 12.29 -6.26 -10.58
CA VAL A 67 12.44 -7.26 -9.51
C VAL A 67 13.07 -6.64 -8.26
N GLN A 68 14.09 -5.79 -8.42
CA GLN A 68 14.70 -5.10 -7.28
C GLN A 68 13.72 -4.12 -6.62
N ILE A 69 12.93 -3.39 -7.41
CA ILE A 69 11.89 -2.48 -6.92
C ILE A 69 10.83 -3.25 -6.13
N LEU A 70 10.35 -4.38 -6.65
CA LEU A 70 9.37 -5.24 -5.95
C LEU A 70 9.92 -5.73 -4.60
N ASN A 71 11.17 -6.17 -4.57
CA ASN A 71 11.83 -6.59 -3.32
C ASN A 71 11.90 -5.45 -2.31
N LEU A 72 12.22 -4.24 -2.75
CA LEU A 72 12.24 -3.06 -1.87
C LEU A 72 10.85 -2.72 -1.31
N PHE A 73 9.78 -2.89 -2.09
CA PHE A 73 8.42 -2.78 -1.56
C PHE A 73 8.18 -3.78 -0.43
N TYR A 74 8.40 -5.10 -0.68
CA TYR A 74 8.17 -6.14 0.33
C TYR A 74 9.00 -5.94 1.60
N GLU A 75 10.29 -5.65 1.46
CA GLU A 75 11.18 -5.40 2.61
C GLU A 75 10.65 -4.25 3.47
N ASN A 76 10.34 -3.11 2.86
CA ASN A 76 9.96 -1.92 3.62
C ASN A 76 8.53 -1.99 4.18
N VAL A 77 7.61 -2.70 3.51
CA VAL A 77 6.30 -3.02 4.11
C VAL A 77 6.49 -3.87 5.36
N ASN A 78 7.25 -4.96 5.27
CA ASN A 78 7.48 -5.89 6.37
C ASN A 78 8.23 -5.24 7.53
N ASP A 79 9.22 -4.40 7.26
CA ASP A 79 9.93 -3.61 8.28
C ASP A 79 8.97 -2.71 9.06
N ALA A 80 8.03 -2.07 8.36
CA ALA A 80 7.05 -1.20 8.99
C ALA A 80 5.96 -1.97 9.77
N LEU A 81 5.63 -3.20 9.34
CA LEU A 81 4.70 -4.10 10.03
C LEU A 81 5.28 -4.68 11.33
N LYS A 82 6.62 -4.69 11.51
CA LYS A 82 7.30 -5.10 12.73
C LYS A 82 6.92 -6.51 13.23
N GLY A 83 6.70 -7.43 12.31
CA GLY A 83 6.33 -8.82 12.61
C GLY A 83 4.89 -9.03 13.10
N ASN A 84 4.02 -8.00 13.09
CA ASN A 84 2.59 -8.19 13.42
C ASN A 84 1.84 -8.90 12.30
N LEU A 85 2.31 -8.77 11.10
CA LEU A 85 1.81 -9.39 9.87
C LEU A 85 3.00 -9.47 8.92
N VAL A 86 3.07 -10.48 8.08
CA VAL A 86 4.09 -10.60 7.03
C VAL A 86 3.41 -10.63 5.68
N VAL A 87 3.82 -9.75 4.78
CA VAL A 87 3.35 -9.73 3.39
C VAL A 87 4.41 -10.30 2.45
N GLY A 88 3.98 -10.98 1.40
CA GLY A 88 4.91 -11.54 0.41
C GLY A 88 4.19 -12.19 -0.75
N ASN A 89 4.97 -12.61 -1.75
CA ASN A 89 4.47 -13.45 -2.84
C ASN A 89 4.63 -14.91 -2.43
N TYR A 90 3.59 -15.48 -1.85
CA TYR A 90 3.58 -16.85 -1.36
C TYR A 90 3.10 -17.82 -2.44
N LYS A 91 3.67 -19.03 -2.44
CA LYS A 91 3.15 -20.14 -3.26
C LYS A 91 2.01 -20.90 -2.58
N GLN A 92 1.84 -20.67 -1.30
CA GLN A 92 0.80 -21.30 -0.47
C GLN A 92 -0.41 -20.37 -0.40
N GLU A 93 -1.59 -20.98 -0.30
CA GLU A 93 -2.83 -20.23 -0.09
C GLU A 93 -2.79 -19.46 1.23
N THR A 94 -3.35 -18.26 1.19
CA THR A 94 -3.58 -17.38 2.33
C THR A 94 -5.05 -16.98 2.33
N ASP A 95 -5.62 -16.68 3.50
CA ASP A 95 -7.04 -16.31 3.60
C ASP A 95 -7.35 -14.98 2.93
N TYR A 96 -6.32 -14.13 2.77
CA TYR A 96 -6.46 -12.82 2.15
C TYR A 96 -5.36 -12.55 1.13
N THR A 97 -5.71 -11.74 0.14
CA THR A 97 -4.79 -11.18 -0.86
C THR A 97 -4.88 -9.66 -0.84
N LEU A 98 -3.73 -9.00 -0.84
CA LEU A 98 -3.57 -7.57 -1.08
C LEU A 98 -3.08 -7.36 -2.51
N ASP A 99 -3.77 -6.56 -3.29
CA ASP A 99 -3.33 -6.10 -4.59
C ASP A 99 -2.95 -4.62 -4.51
N LEU A 100 -1.67 -4.32 -4.68
CA LEU A 100 -1.13 -2.97 -4.80
C LEU A 100 -1.01 -2.65 -6.29
N VAL A 101 -1.92 -1.84 -6.80
CA VAL A 101 -1.93 -1.39 -8.20
C VAL A 101 -1.20 -0.07 -8.29
N VAL A 102 -0.06 -0.06 -8.97
CA VAL A 102 0.70 1.16 -9.25
C VAL A 102 -0.01 1.93 -10.37
N ARG A 103 -0.42 3.16 -10.08
CA ARG A 103 -1.09 4.05 -11.06
C ARG A 103 -0.09 4.94 -11.77
N THR A 104 0.80 5.57 -11.01
CA THR A 104 1.82 6.41 -11.61
C THR A 104 3.15 6.26 -10.90
N VAL A 105 4.23 6.44 -11.67
CA VAL A 105 5.58 6.66 -11.16
C VAL A 105 6.14 7.89 -11.89
N ASN A 106 6.26 9.01 -11.22
CA ASN A 106 6.74 10.22 -11.86
C ASN A 106 8.28 10.26 -12.01
N SER A 107 8.81 11.27 -12.67
CA SER A 107 10.25 11.43 -12.92
C SER A 107 11.09 11.62 -11.65
N ARG A 108 10.48 11.85 -10.49
CA ARG A 108 11.16 11.91 -9.19
C ARG A 108 11.09 10.60 -8.43
N GLY A 109 10.46 9.58 -9.03
CA GLY A 109 10.23 8.30 -8.38
C GLY A 109 9.13 8.33 -7.32
N ASP A 110 8.26 9.36 -7.30
CA ASP A 110 7.07 9.34 -6.45
C ASP A 110 6.09 8.33 -7.03
N TYR A 111 5.56 7.44 -6.19
CA TYR A 111 4.53 6.47 -6.54
C TYR A 111 3.16 6.96 -6.10
N ASP A 112 2.16 6.72 -6.94
CA ASP A 112 0.74 6.77 -6.58
C ASP A 112 0.13 5.40 -6.84
N CYS A 113 -0.46 4.81 -5.81
CA CYS A 113 -0.93 3.43 -5.83
C CYS A 113 -2.33 3.33 -5.24
N ASP A 114 -3.08 2.34 -5.72
CA ASP A 114 -4.32 1.91 -5.08
C ASP A 114 -4.10 0.54 -4.43
N LEU A 115 -4.68 0.34 -3.26
CA LEU A 115 -4.60 -0.90 -2.51
C LEU A 115 -5.97 -1.53 -2.41
N TYR A 116 -6.06 -2.80 -2.76
CA TYR A 116 -7.29 -3.60 -2.67
C TYR A 116 -7.05 -4.80 -1.77
N LEU A 117 -8.01 -5.10 -0.89
CA LEU A 117 -8.02 -6.29 -0.04
C LEU A 117 -9.14 -7.21 -0.49
N TYR A 118 -8.78 -8.46 -0.74
CA TYR A 118 -9.70 -9.54 -1.07
C TYR A 118 -9.61 -10.67 -0.06
N ARG A 119 -10.73 -11.32 0.22
CA ARG A 119 -10.78 -12.60 0.91
C ARG A 119 -10.77 -13.71 -0.12
N ASN A 120 -9.87 -14.67 0.02
CA ASN A 120 -9.85 -15.86 -0.81
C ASN A 120 -10.88 -16.86 -0.27
N THR A 121 -11.63 -17.49 -1.16
CA THR A 121 -12.68 -18.45 -0.82
C THR A 121 -12.25 -19.86 -1.20
N ASP A 122 -12.86 -20.87 -0.57
CA ASP A 122 -12.50 -22.28 -0.78
C ASP A 122 -12.70 -22.77 -2.22
N ASP A 123 -13.56 -22.11 -2.98
CA ASP A 123 -13.79 -22.39 -4.40
C ASP A 123 -12.77 -21.70 -5.34
N GLY A 124 -11.79 -21.02 -4.77
CA GLY A 124 -10.74 -20.30 -5.51
C GLY A 124 -11.15 -18.92 -6.05
N SER A 125 -12.36 -18.43 -5.69
CA SER A 125 -12.78 -17.06 -6.01
C SER A 125 -12.25 -16.06 -4.98
N GLN A 126 -12.40 -14.76 -5.28
CA GLN A 126 -12.02 -13.68 -4.39
C GLN A 126 -13.21 -12.76 -4.11
N GLU A 127 -13.42 -12.44 -2.86
CA GLU A 127 -14.42 -11.48 -2.42
C GLU A 127 -13.77 -10.16 -2.03
N PHE A 128 -14.25 -9.06 -2.59
CA PHE A 128 -13.79 -7.72 -2.22
C PHE A 128 -14.12 -7.40 -0.75
N VAL A 129 -13.13 -6.89 -0.02
CA VAL A 129 -13.25 -6.53 1.41
C VAL A 129 -13.06 -5.05 1.64
N ALA A 130 -12.00 -4.47 1.08
CA ALA A 130 -11.67 -3.06 1.29
C ALA A 130 -10.76 -2.51 0.18
N GLU A 131 -10.76 -1.18 0.06
CA GLU A 131 -9.82 -0.44 -0.77
C GLU A 131 -9.27 0.78 -0.05
N ALA A 132 -8.06 1.18 -0.42
CA ALA A 132 -7.46 2.46 -0.05
C ALA A 132 -6.85 3.08 -1.31
N LEU A 133 -7.46 4.17 -1.80
CA LEU A 133 -7.06 4.84 -3.04
C LEU A 133 -6.09 5.98 -2.76
N GLY A 134 -5.13 6.17 -3.66
CA GLY A 134 -4.14 7.23 -3.58
C GLY A 134 -3.14 7.03 -2.45
N VAL A 135 -2.70 5.80 -2.22
CA VAL A 135 -1.58 5.51 -1.31
C VAL A 135 -0.31 5.99 -2.00
N ASN A 136 0.26 7.07 -1.48
CA ASN A 136 1.43 7.68 -2.09
C ASN A 136 2.54 7.98 -1.08
N ALA A 137 3.76 8.04 -1.56
CA ALA A 137 4.90 8.57 -0.85
C ALA A 137 5.86 9.23 -1.83
N ARG A 138 6.61 10.20 -1.32
CA ARG A 138 7.59 10.91 -2.14
C ARG A 138 8.86 10.08 -2.28
N GLY A 139 9.40 10.05 -3.49
CA GLY A 139 10.68 9.45 -3.80
C GLY A 139 11.88 10.27 -3.31
N GLY A 140 13.05 9.94 -3.84
CA GLY A 140 14.30 10.65 -3.56
C GLY A 140 14.33 12.05 -4.18
N LYS A 141 15.28 12.87 -3.72
CA LYS A 141 15.45 14.23 -4.26
C LYS A 141 16.53 14.32 -5.35
N ILE A 142 17.53 13.43 -5.31
CA ILE A 142 18.69 13.46 -6.18
C ILE A 142 19.08 12.02 -6.51
N GLY A 143 19.33 11.74 -7.79
CA GLY A 143 19.77 10.43 -8.25
C GLY A 143 19.47 10.18 -9.72
N THR A 144 19.90 9.03 -10.23
CA THR A 144 19.45 8.52 -11.53
C THR A 144 17.96 8.14 -11.44
N LYS A 145 17.27 8.03 -12.57
CA LYS A 145 15.87 7.61 -12.62
C LYS A 145 15.63 6.35 -11.78
N LEU A 146 16.42 5.32 -11.99
CA LEU A 146 16.32 4.07 -11.26
C LEU A 146 16.52 4.23 -9.76
N ASN A 147 17.49 5.02 -9.31
CA ASN A 147 17.71 5.26 -7.89
C ASN A 147 16.52 6.01 -7.27
N LEU A 148 15.94 6.97 -7.99
CA LEU A 148 14.75 7.68 -7.55
C LEU A 148 13.55 6.73 -7.43
N MET A 149 13.33 5.84 -8.41
CA MET A 149 12.28 4.81 -8.35
C MET A 149 12.50 3.83 -7.19
N LYS A 150 13.74 3.38 -6.94
CA LYS A 150 14.08 2.52 -5.80
C LYS A 150 13.82 3.22 -4.46
N ASP A 151 14.17 4.49 -4.34
CA ASP A 151 13.89 5.27 -3.13
C ASP A 151 12.38 5.48 -2.94
N GLY A 152 11.64 5.76 -4.00
CA GLY A 152 10.19 5.85 -3.97
C GLY A 152 9.53 4.54 -3.53
N ALA A 153 9.99 3.40 -4.04
CA ALA A 153 9.50 2.08 -3.64
C ALA A 153 9.71 1.81 -2.14
N LYS A 154 10.90 2.16 -1.59
CA LYS A 154 11.18 2.06 -0.15
C LYS A 154 10.22 2.91 0.68
N HIS A 155 10.06 4.18 0.28
CA HIS A 155 9.19 5.12 1.01
C HIS A 155 7.73 4.69 0.95
N THR A 156 7.24 4.30 -0.24
CA THR A 156 5.86 3.83 -0.42
C THR A 156 5.61 2.54 0.35
N GLY A 157 6.54 1.57 0.29
CA GLY A 157 6.46 0.35 1.09
C GLY A 157 6.38 0.62 2.58
N LYS A 158 7.21 1.53 3.09
CA LYS A 158 7.18 1.93 4.51
C LYS A 158 5.86 2.59 4.92
N GLU A 159 5.32 3.51 4.10
CA GLU A 159 4.05 4.16 4.39
C GLU A 159 2.87 3.17 4.28
N LEU A 160 2.90 2.27 3.30
CA LEU A 160 1.93 1.18 3.18
C LEU A 160 1.93 0.27 4.40
N GLY A 161 3.10 -0.16 4.88
CA GLY A 161 3.20 -1.00 6.07
C GLY A 161 2.68 -0.30 7.33
N LYS A 162 2.96 1.00 7.51
CA LYS A 162 2.37 1.81 8.60
C LYS A 162 0.84 1.90 8.48
N PHE A 163 0.34 2.13 7.26
CA PHE A 163 -1.09 2.16 7.00
C PHE A 163 -1.76 0.85 7.39
N LEU A 164 -1.26 -0.29 6.91
CA LEU A 164 -1.79 -1.61 7.24
C LEU A 164 -1.77 -1.88 8.75
N LEU A 165 -0.67 -1.55 9.43
CA LEU A 165 -0.55 -1.70 10.87
C LEU A 165 -1.57 -0.87 11.65
N GLN A 166 -1.87 0.34 11.20
CA GLN A 166 -2.87 1.22 11.82
C GLN A 166 -4.30 0.78 11.50
N ALA A 167 -4.58 0.42 10.25
CA ALA A 167 -5.88 -0.02 9.80
C ALA A 167 -6.32 -1.30 10.52
N ALA A 168 -5.40 -2.25 10.71
CA ALA A 168 -5.65 -3.45 11.50
C ALA A 168 -5.92 -3.16 12.99
N LYS A 169 -5.36 -2.09 13.58
CA LYS A 169 -5.53 -1.74 15.01
C LYS A 169 -6.82 -1.01 15.35
N LYS A 170 -7.46 -0.30 14.43
CA LYS A 170 -8.56 0.66 14.70
C LYS A 170 -9.85 0.08 15.27
N THR A 171 -10.10 -1.23 15.17
CA THR A 171 -11.38 -1.83 15.54
C THR A 171 -11.50 -2.19 17.05
N GLY A 172 -10.47 -1.98 17.86
CA GLY A 172 -10.44 -2.37 19.29
C GLY A 172 -10.94 -1.33 20.28
N ARG A 173 -11.44 -0.16 19.86
CA ARG A 173 -11.75 0.96 20.77
C ARG A 173 -13.26 1.24 20.96
N ASN A 174 -14.13 0.46 20.34
CA ASN A 174 -15.58 0.57 20.52
C ASN A 174 -16.13 -0.71 21.21
N ARG A 175 -15.72 -0.92 22.45
CA ARG A 175 -16.44 -1.75 23.43
C ARG A 175 -16.48 -1.02 24.78
#